data_5984610e88a7bfba380eed516a6ce57c
#
_entry.id   5984610e88a7bfba380eed516a6ce57c
#
_cell.length_a   1.000
_cell.length_b   1.000
_cell.length_c   1.000
_cell.angle_alpha   90.00
_cell.angle_beta   90.00
_cell.angle_gamma   90.00
#
_symmetry.space_group_name_H-M   'P 1'
#
loop_
_entity.id
_entity.type
_entity.pdbx_description
1 polymer ?
#
loop_
_entity_poly.entity_id
_entity_poly.type
_entity_poly.pdbx_seq_one_letter_code
_entity_poly.pdbx_strand_id
1 'polypeptide(L)'
;YNGDWEIWVQELDLRQMKLVGESMAIWKGAVKGVIWPEGPHLYKIDGYYYLMHAEGGTGPEHSISIARSKKLFQWFEGCPRNPIFTHRNLGKNYPVIYAGHGDLVEDGKGNWYVVMLASRPCEGHSSMGRETFLAKVTWENGWPVIAEGVGHLEDTLELPTKEYRFPEEVSSTSDHISFWEKKPDKRLVSVE
;
A
#
# COMPACT_ATOMS: atom_id res chain seq x y z
N TYR A 1 15.98 -9.02 -13.38
CA TYR A 1 16.69 -7.92 -12.68
C TYR A 1 17.93 -7.57 -13.48
N ASN A 2 17.92 -6.44 -14.17
CA ASN A 2 19.01 -6.00 -15.07
C ASN A 2 19.94 -4.98 -14.40
N GLY A 3 19.96 -4.89 -13.08
CA GLY A 3 20.74 -3.91 -12.32
C GLY A 3 20.03 -2.57 -12.09
N ASP A 4 18.97 -2.29 -12.84
CA ASP A 4 18.09 -1.15 -12.61
C ASP A 4 16.91 -1.58 -11.73
N TRP A 5 16.42 -0.65 -10.91
CA TRP A 5 15.24 -0.87 -10.08
C TRP A 5 13.99 -0.59 -10.92
N GLU A 6 13.37 -1.66 -11.44
CA GLU A 6 12.20 -1.57 -12.33
C GLU A 6 11.07 -2.46 -11.83
N ILE A 7 9.84 -2.05 -12.09
CA ILE A 7 8.65 -2.86 -11.88
C ILE A 7 8.25 -3.45 -13.22
N TRP A 8 8.16 -4.76 -13.27
CA TRP A 8 7.83 -5.54 -14.46
C TRP A 8 6.48 -6.19 -14.33
N VAL A 9 5.76 -6.34 -15.44
CA VAL A 9 4.50 -7.06 -15.56
C VAL A 9 4.61 -8.17 -16.58
N GLN A 10 3.95 -9.29 -16.29
CA GLN A 10 3.77 -10.41 -17.21
C GLN A 10 2.42 -11.07 -16.95
N GLU A 11 1.79 -11.59 -17.98
CA GLU A 11 0.53 -12.30 -17.86
C GLU A 11 0.71 -13.65 -17.15
N LEU A 12 -0.24 -13.99 -16.26
CA LEU A 12 -0.31 -15.28 -15.59
C LEU A 12 -1.55 -16.04 -16.12
N ASP A 13 -1.32 -17.16 -16.77
CA ASP A 13 -2.39 -18.12 -17.08
C ASP A 13 -2.77 -18.89 -15.79
N LEU A 14 -3.90 -18.52 -15.20
CA LEU A 14 -4.39 -19.14 -13.95
C LEU A 14 -4.80 -20.62 -14.12
N ARG A 15 -5.12 -21.06 -15.33
CA ARG A 15 -5.48 -22.49 -15.58
C ARG A 15 -4.24 -23.37 -15.61
N GLN A 16 -3.18 -22.87 -16.21
CA GLN A 16 -1.90 -23.58 -16.30
C GLN A 16 -0.93 -23.24 -15.15
N MET A 17 -1.26 -22.22 -14.35
CA MET A 17 -0.38 -21.67 -13.30
C MET A 17 1.03 -21.33 -13.83
N LYS A 18 1.07 -20.70 -15.01
CA LYS A 18 2.32 -20.33 -15.70
C LYS A 18 2.28 -18.90 -16.19
N LEU A 19 3.43 -18.26 -16.15
CA LEU A 19 3.64 -16.99 -16.84
C LEU A 19 3.61 -17.24 -18.36
N VAL A 20 2.87 -16.41 -19.09
CA VAL A 20 2.71 -16.47 -20.55
C VAL A 20 3.00 -15.09 -21.17
N GLY A 21 3.26 -15.08 -22.46
CA GLY A 21 3.63 -13.85 -23.16
C GLY A 21 5.00 -13.30 -22.74
N GLU A 22 5.28 -12.08 -23.18
CA GLU A 22 6.52 -11.39 -22.86
C GLU A 22 6.35 -10.56 -21.57
N SER A 23 7.39 -10.50 -20.76
CA SER A 23 7.47 -9.57 -19.64
C SER A 23 7.83 -8.17 -20.12
N MET A 24 7.30 -7.14 -19.47
CA MET A 24 7.56 -5.75 -19.82
C MET A 24 7.83 -4.90 -18.59
N ALA A 25 8.88 -4.08 -18.62
CA ALA A 25 9.08 -3.02 -17.64
C ALA A 25 8.03 -1.92 -17.86
N ILE A 26 7.28 -1.60 -16.81
CA ILE A 26 6.22 -0.59 -16.86
C ILE A 26 6.55 0.67 -16.06
N TRP A 27 7.50 0.59 -15.13
CA TRP A 27 7.89 1.69 -14.26
C TRP A 27 9.26 1.47 -13.61
N LYS A 28 9.94 2.55 -13.22
CA LYS A 28 11.24 2.49 -12.53
C LYS A 28 11.37 3.41 -11.32
N GLY A 29 10.25 3.85 -10.75
CA GLY A 29 10.24 4.77 -9.63
C GLY A 29 10.05 6.24 -10.05
N ALA A 30 9.64 7.07 -9.11
CA ALA A 30 9.24 8.45 -9.33
C ALA A 30 10.29 9.45 -8.81
N VAL A 31 10.95 9.14 -7.71
CA VAL A 31 11.84 10.08 -7.03
C VAL A 31 13.28 9.88 -7.51
N LYS A 32 13.87 10.94 -8.07
CA LYS A 32 15.25 10.86 -8.58
C LYS A 32 16.24 10.55 -7.48
N GLY A 33 17.05 9.52 -7.69
CA GLY A 33 18.08 9.09 -6.74
C GLY A 33 17.58 8.27 -5.57
N VAL A 34 16.28 8.04 -5.48
CA VAL A 34 15.68 7.10 -4.52
C VAL A 34 15.75 5.70 -5.10
N ILE A 35 16.06 4.73 -4.26
CA ILE A 35 16.22 3.32 -4.61
C ILE A 35 15.00 2.50 -4.19
N TRP A 36 14.95 1.25 -4.69
CA TRP A 36 13.96 0.25 -4.31
C TRP A 36 12.50 0.65 -4.56
N PRO A 37 12.08 0.91 -5.83
CA PRO A 37 10.68 0.82 -6.16
C PRO A 37 10.24 -0.63 -5.99
N GLU A 38 9.42 -0.89 -4.98
CA GLU A 38 9.05 -2.23 -4.54
C GLU A 38 7.60 -2.29 -4.03
N GLY A 39 7.09 -3.49 -3.72
CA GLY A 39 5.74 -3.67 -3.22
C GLY A 39 4.66 -3.10 -4.15
N PRO A 40 4.66 -3.42 -5.45
CA PRO A 40 3.71 -2.85 -6.39
C PRO A 40 2.31 -3.42 -6.19
N HIS A 41 1.33 -2.52 -6.13
CA HIS A 41 -0.09 -2.81 -6.21
C HIS A 41 -0.67 -2.23 -7.48
N LEU A 42 -1.45 -3.02 -8.20
CA LEU A 42 -2.05 -2.63 -9.47
C LEU A 42 -3.58 -2.58 -9.34
N TYR A 43 -4.16 -1.42 -9.67
CA TYR A 43 -5.61 -1.19 -9.62
C TYR A 43 -6.13 -0.79 -10.99
N LYS A 44 -7.40 -1.12 -11.26
CA LYS A 44 -8.12 -0.63 -12.44
C LYS A 44 -9.27 0.26 -11.96
N ILE A 45 -9.13 1.57 -12.13
CA ILE A 45 -10.07 2.58 -11.63
C ILE A 45 -10.37 3.55 -12.77
N ASP A 46 -11.64 3.80 -13.07
CA ASP A 46 -12.09 4.77 -14.08
C ASP A 46 -11.37 4.69 -15.43
N GLY A 47 -11.11 3.47 -15.90
CA GLY A 47 -10.48 3.22 -17.19
C GLY A 47 -8.96 3.39 -17.22
N TYR A 48 -8.31 3.65 -16.07
CA TYR A 48 -6.87 3.65 -15.90
C TYR A 48 -6.39 2.45 -15.08
N TYR A 49 -5.20 1.97 -15.39
CA TYR A 49 -4.40 1.15 -14.50
C TYR A 49 -3.54 2.05 -13.64
N TYR A 50 -3.66 1.94 -12.33
CA TYR A 50 -2.82 2.64 -11.36
C TYR A 50 -1.83 1.68 -10.75
N LEU A 51 -0.58 2.08 -10.69
CA LEU A 51 0.52 1.35 -10.06
C LEU A 51 0.97 2.14 -8.84
N MET A 52 0.58 1.69 -7.65
CA MET A 52 1.10 2.22 -6.40
C MET A 52 2.28 1.38 -5.95
N HIS A 53 3.31 2.00 -5.40
CA HIS A 53 4.49 1.28 -4.94
C HIS A 53 5.23 2.05 -3.84
N ALA A 54 6.09 1.34 -3.13
CA ALA A 54 7.00 1.93 -2.15
C ALA A 54 8.31 2.35 -2.81
N GLU A 55 8.94 3.39 -2.27
CA GLU A 55 10.28 3.83 -2.64
C GLU A 55 11.09 4.23 -1.40
N GLY A 56 12.43 4.19 -1.51
CA GLY A 56 13.35 4.69 -0.49
C GLY A 56 13.66 3.72 0.64
N GLY A 57 13.21 2.47 0.51
CA GLY A 57 13.38 1.46 1.55
C GLY A 57 12.60 1.79 2.82
N THR A 58 12.89 1.11 3.92
CA THR A 58 12.11 1.16 5.18
C THR A 58 12.62 2.20 6.18
N GLY A 59 13.47 3.11 5.75
CA GLY A 59 14.11 4.13 6.59
C GLY A 59 13.55 5.54 6.36
N PRO A 60 14.37 6.58 6.58
CA PRO A 60 13.97 7.98 6.47
C PRO A 60 13.39 8.38 5.12
N GLU A 61 13.83 7.73 4.03
CA GLU A 61 13.39 8.03 2.66
C GLU A 61 12.12 7.27 2.25
N HIS A 62 11.55 6.45 3.13
CA HIS A 62 10.37 5.64 2.84
C HIS A 62 9.20 6.50 2.39
N SER A 63 8.53 6.06 1.33
CA SER A 63 7.46 6.83 0.71
C SER A 63 6.52 5.94 -0.11
N ILE A 64 5.37 6.52 -0.46
CA ILE A 64 4.41 5.96 -1.43
C ILE A 64 4.46 6.81 -2.68
N SER A 65 4.66 6.17 -3.82
CA SER A 65 4.56 6.79 -5.14
C SER A 65 3.52 6.06 -5.99
N ILE A 66 2.98 6.76 -7.00
CA ILE A 66 1.96 6.21 -7.89
C ILE A 66 2.18 6.66 -9.32
N ALA A 67 1.88 5.77 -10.25
CA ALA A 67 1.84 6.02 -11.67
C ALA A 67 0.55 5.47 -12.28
N ARG A 68 0.18 5.87 -13.48
CA ARG A 68 -1.01 5.35 -14.17
C ARG A 68 -0.81 5.20 -15.66
N SER A 69 -1.63 4.37 -16.28
CA SER A 69 -1.69 4.19 -17.72
C SER A 69 -3.09 3.75 -18.17
N LYS A 70 -3.46 4.05 -19.39
CA LYS A 70 -4.67 3.50 -20.03
C LYS A 70 -4.49 2.06 -20.53
N LYS A 71 -3.26 1.59 -20.66
CA LYS A 71 -2.92 0.24 -21.09
C LYS A 71 -1.96 -0.39 -20.10
N LEU A 72 -2.17 -1.66 -19.77
CA LEU A 72 -1.34 -2.38 -18.81
C LEU A 72 0.10 -2.58 -19.32
N PHE A 73 0.24 -3.03 -20.55
CA PHE A 73 1.53 -3.31 -21.18
C PHE A 73 2.03 -2.05 -21.92
N GLN A 74 2.43 -1.04 -21.15
CA GLN A 74 3.16 0.13 -21.62
C GLN A 74 3.82 0.85 -20.44
N TRP A 75 4.69 1.80 -20.71
CA TRP A 75 5.29 2.68 -19.70
C TRP A 75 4.22 3.59 -19.08
N PHE A 76 4.21 3.66 -17.72
CA PHE A 76 3.24 4.42 -16.97
C PHE A 76 3.65 5.90 -16.83
N GLU A 77 2.66 6.78 -16.66
CA GLU A 77 2.83 8.19 -16.33
C GLU A 77 2.85 8.36 -14.81
N GLY A 78 3.89 9.00 -14.28
CA GLY A 78 3.99 9.27 -12.85
C GLY A 78 3.09 10.42 -12.41
N CYS A 79 2.55 10.32 -11.18
CA CYS A 79 1.84 11.43 -10.56
C CYS A 79 2.79 12.64 -10.42
N PRO A 80 2.38 13.86 -10.84
CA PRO A 80 3.21 15.06 -10.69
C PRO A 80 3.55 15.41 -9.24
N ARG A 81 2.81 14.86 -8.28
CA ARG A 81 3.00 15.07 -6.84
C ARG A 81 3.80 13.96 -6.14
N ASN A 82 4.40 13.04 -6.89
CA ASN A 82 5.20 11.98 -6.27
C ASN A 82 6.40 12.52 -5.48
N PRO A 83 6.68 11.92 -4.31
CA PRO A 83 5.91 10.88 -3.66
C PRO A 83 4.59 11.42 -3.14
N ILE A 84 3.50 10.66 -3.30
CA ILE A 84 2.17 11.10 -2.87
C ILE A 84 1.97 11.04 -1.35
N PHE A 85 2.86 10.32 -0.65
CA PHE A 85 2.90 10.31 0.82
C PHE A 85 4.26 9.90 1.36
N THR A 86 4.70 10.61 2.39
CA THR A 86 5.94 10.32 3.12
C THR A 86 6.01 11.16 4.40
N HIS A 87 6.67 10.66 5.44
CA HIS A 87 6.98 11.42 6.66
C HIS A 87 8.42 11.95 6.70
N ARG A 88 9.20 11.83 5.60
CA ARG A 88 10.61 12.27 5.55
C ARG A 88 10.82 13.73 5.93
N ASN A 89 9.83 14.58 5.68
CA ASN A 89 9.92 16.02 5.93
C ASN A 89 9.46 16.44 7.33
N LEU A 90 8.93 15.51 8.14
CA LEU A 90 8.42 15.81 9.49
C LEU A 90 9.50 15.79 10.58
N GLY A 91 10.71 15.34 10.23
CA GLY A 91 11.85 15.26 11.13
C GLY A 91 11.89 13.96 11.96
N LYS A 92 13.09 13.68 12.48
CA LYS A 92 13.38 12.42 13.19
C LYS A 92 12.67 12.23 14.53
N ASN A 93 12.16 13.32 15.10
CA ASN A 93 11.49 13.31 16.40
C ASN A 93 9.96 13.30 16.26
N TYR A 94 9.44 13.18 15.03
CA TYR A 94 8.00 13.04 14.81
C TYR A 94 7.51 11.71 15.39
N PRO A 95 6.30 11.65 16.01
CA PRO A 95 5.81 10.46 16.69
C PRO A 95 5.67 9.23 15.78
N VAL A 96 5.40 9.42 14.50
CA VAL A 96 5.28 8.35 13.51
C VAL A 96 6.25 8.62 12.36
N ILE A 97 7.22 7.76 12.16
CA ILE A 97 8.29 7.91 11.17
C ILE A 97 8.24 6.79 10.12
N TYR A 98 8.96 6.98 9.02
CA TYR A 98 9.18 5.96 7.96
C TYR A 98 7.88 5.48 7.31
N ALA A 99 6.92 6.38 7.11
CA ALA A 99 5.64 6.05 6.48
C ALA A 99 5.80 5.78 4.98
N GLY A 100 5.30 4.64 4.53
CA GLY A 100 5.37 4.19 3.14
C GLY A 100 4.73 2.83 2.92
N HIS A 101 4.92 2.24 1.75
CA HIS A 101 4.43 0.92 1.36
C HIS A 101 2.91 0.78 1.57
N GLY A 102 2.15 1.54 0.76
CA GLY A 102 0.69 1.62 0.87
C GLY A 102 -0.04 0.68 -0.06
N ASP A 103 -1.25 0.32 0.36
CA ASP A 103 -2.24 -0.41 -0.44
C ASP A 103 -3.60 0.31 -0.34
N LEU A 104 -4.23 0.59 -1.50
CA LEU A 104 -5.51 1.27 -1.58
C LEU A 104 -6.66 0.31 -1.32
N VAL A 105 -7.65 0.75 -0.55
CA VAL A 105 -8.87 0.02 -0.31
C VAL A 105 -10.09 0.94 -0.45
N GLU A 106 -11.15 0.41 -1.05
CA GLU A 106 -12.45 1.08 -1.19
C GLU A 106 -13.49 0.31 -0.38
N ASP A 107 -14.36 1.02 0.35
CA ASP A 107 -15.32 0.43 1.29
C ASP A 107 -16.64 -0.05 0.65
N GLY A 108 -16.74 -0.09 -0.68
CA GLY A 108 -17.97 -0.41 -1.42
C GLY A 108 -19.03 0.71 -1.40
N LYS A 109 -18.73 1.87 -0.82
CA LYS A 109 -19.61 3.05 -0.78
C LYS A 109 -18.97 4.29 -1.40
N GLY A 110 -17.79 4.11 -2.02
CA GLY A 110 -17.02 5.18 -2.65
C GLY A 110 -16.05 5.89 -1.71
N ASN A 111 -15.90 5.43 -0.45
CA ASN A 111 -14.86 5.97 0.43
C ASN A 111 -13.56 5.20 0.22
N TRP A 112 -12.49 5.95 -0.01
CA TRP A 112 -11.16 5.41 -0.25
C TRP A 112 -10.25 5.62 0.95
N TYR A 113 -9.45 4.60 1.22
CA TYR A 113 -8.45 4.60 2.27
C TYR A 113 -7.14 4.00 1.72
N VAL A 114 -6.07 4.24 2.44
CA VAL A 114 -4.80 3.54 2.22
C VAL A 114 -4.35 2.94 3.55
N VAL A 115 -4.02 1.66 3.53
CA VAL A 115 -3.27 1.00 4.60
C VAL A 115 -1.79 1.13 4.27
N MET A 116 -0.95 1.42 5.25
CA MET A 116 0.48 1.60 5.02
C MET A 116 1.30 1.19 6.22
N LEU A 117 2.59 1.04 6.01
CA LEU A 117 3.56 0.74 7.06
C LEU A 117 4.24 2.02 7.54
N ALA A 118 4.40 2.12 8.85
CA ALA A 118 5.19 3.16 9.50
C ALA A 118 5.74 2.64 10.84
N SER A 119 6.57 3.41 11.53
CA SER A 119 7.12 3.03 12.83
C SER A 119 6.86 4.12 13.87
N ARG A 120 6.58 3.72 15.10
CA ARG A 120 6.52 4.60 16.27
C ARG A 120 7.78 4.38 17.11
N PRO A 121 8.72 5.33 17.12
CA PRO A 121 9.91 5.19 17.95
C PRO A 121 9.55 5.34 19.44
N CYS A 122 10.17 4.50 20.27
CA CYS A 122 10.16 4.63 21.71
C CYS A 122 11.57 5.00 22.16
N GLU A 123 11.72 6.11 22.87
CA GLU A 123 13.03 6.64 23.31
C GLU A 123 14.07 6.75 22.17
N GLY A 124 13.60 7.11 20.97
CA GLY A 124 14.43 7.24 19.77
C GLY A 124 14.76 5.93 19.04
N HIS A 125 14.21 4.79 19.49
CA HIS A 125 14.43 3.48 18.90
C HIS A 125 13.15 2.90 18.29
N SER A 126 13.23 2.35 17.07
CA SER A 126 12.12 1.66 16.40
C SER A 126 12.10 0.15 16.71
N SER A 127 12.28 -0.21 17.98
CA SER A 127 12.42 -1.61 18.44
C SER A 127 11.17 -2.46 18.18
N MET A 128 9.98 -1.85 18.10
CA MET A 128 8.73 -2.54 17.81
C MET A 128 8.56 -2.88 16.32
N GLY A 129 9.47 -2.40 15.46
CA GLY A 129 9.40 -2.61 14.01
C GLY A 129 8.37 -1.71 13.34
N ARG A 130 7.78 -2.21 12.24
CA ARG A 130 6.75 -1.50 11.48
C ARG A 130 5.36 -1.92 11.93
N GLU A 131 4.47 -0.94 12.00
CA GLU A 131 3.06 -1.11 12.34
C GLU A 131 2.21 -0.73 11.14
N THR A 132 0.97 -1.21 11.10
CA THR A 132 0.00 -0.87 10.05
C THR A 132 -0.80 0.36 10.47
N PHE A 133 -0.84 1.35 9.60
CA PHE A 133 -1.59 2.57 9.74
C PHE A 133 -2.64 2.70 8.64
N LEU A 134 -3.67 3.50 8.90
CA LEU A 134 -4.73 3.81 7.96
C LEU A 134 -4.81 5.33 7.76
N ALA A 135 -5.01 5.75 6.51
CA ALA A 135 -5.31 7.14 6.19
C ALA A 135 -6.45 7.22 5.18
N LYS A 136 -7.22 8.30 5.23
CA LYS A 136 -8.26 8.59 4.24
C LYS A 136 -7.62 9.03 2.92
N VAL A 137 -8.26 8.66 1.82
CA VAL A 137 -7.84 9.05 0.47
C VAL A 137 -9.01 9.79 -0.20
N THR A 138 -8.71 10.91 -0.82
CA THR A 138 -9.57 11.63 -1.75
C THR A 138 -8.98 11.59 -3.15
N TRP A 139 -9.74 11.96 -4.17
CA TRP A 139 -9.29 11.96 -5.55
C TRP A 139 -9.36 13.37 -6.13
N GLU A 140 -8.23 13.84 -6.67
CA GLU A 140 -8.12 15.14 -7.30
C GLU A 140 -7.46 15.01 -8.67
N ASN A 141 -8.13 15.47 -9.73
CA ASN A 141 -7.64 15.40 -11.12
C ASN A 141 -7.25 13.97 -11.57
N GLY A 142 -7.96 12.95 -11.02
CA GLY A 142 -7.69 11.54 -11.28
C GLY A 142 -6.42 11.01 -10.62
N TRP A 143 -5.98 11.63 -9.50
CA TRP A 143 -4.89 11.15 -8.68
C TRP A 143 -5.31 11.09 -7.21
N PRO A 144 -4.86 10.10 -6.45
CA PRO A 144 -5.16 10.02 -5.02
C PRO A 144 -4.41 11.09 -4.24
N VAL A 145 -5.09 11.62 -3.22
CA VAL A 145 -4.54 12.51 -2.21
C VAL A 145 -4.70 11.82 -0.86
N ILE A 146 -3.61 11.49 -0.21
CA ILE A 146 -3.59 10.82 1.08
C ILE A 146 -3.56 11.87 2.19
N ALA A 147 -4.44 11.73 3.20
CA ALA A 147 -4.57 12.64 4.32
C ALA A 147 -4.67 14.11 3.86
N GLU A 148 -5.65 14.39 2.99
CA GLU A 148 -5.88 15.71 2.39
C GLU A 148 -6.00 16.80 3.46
N GLY A 149 -5.28 17.90 3.26
CA GLY A 149 -5.25 19.04 4.19
C GLY A 149 -4.41 18.84 5.45
N VAL A 150 -3.98 17.61 5.75
CA VAL A 150 -3.20 17.24 6.93
C VAL A 150 -1.76 16.89 6.55
N GLY A 151 -1.57 16.02 5.56
CA GLY A 151 -0.25 15.64 5.02
C GLY A 151 0.58 14.71 5.91
N HIS A 152 -0.01 14.18 6.96
CA HIS A 152 0.61 13.19 7.86
C HIS A 152 -0.42 12.21 8.39
N LEU A 153 0.02 11.11 9.01
CA LEU A 153 -0.85 10.17 9.71
C LEU A 153 -1.44 10.83 10.96
N GLU A 154 -2.75 10.70 11.12
CA GLU A 154 -3.48 11.21 12.27
C GLU A 154 -3.54 10.15 13.37
N ASP A 155 -3.61 10.58 14.64
CA ASP A 155 -3.70 9.67 15.80
C ASP A 155 -5.02 8.90 15.82
N THR A 156 -6.08 9.49 15.27
CA THR A 156 -7.42 8.91 15.20
C THR A 156 -8.03 9.18 13.83
N LEU A 157 -8.78 8.23 13.31
CA LEU A 157 -9.51 8.34 12.06
C LEU A 157 -10.96 7.89 12.26
N GLU A 158 -11.93 8.76 11.89
CA GLU A 158 -13.32 8.36 11.83
C GLU A 158 -13.57 7.46 10.61
N LEU A 159 -14.06 6.25 10.88
CA LEU A 159 -14.43 5.29 9.83
C LEU A 159 -15.94 5.27 9.64
N PRO A 160 -16.45 5.18 8.40
CA PRO A 160 -17.88 5.09 8.13
C PRO A 160 -18.45 3.68 8.42
N THR A 161 -17.68 2.82 9.02
CA THR A 161 -18.03 1.45 9.35
C THR A 161 -18.49 1.35 10.81
N LYS A 162 -19.44 0.45 11.08
CA LYS A 162 -19.78 0.10 12.46
C LYS A 162 -18.59 -0.62 13.11
N GLU A 163 -18.41 -0.36 14.41
CA GLU A 163 -17.47 -1.13 15.23
C GLU A 163 -17.75 -2.62 15.05
N TYR A 164 -16.74 -3.37 14.65
CA TYR A 164 -16.80 -4.83 14.63
C TYR A 164 -16.38 -5.36 16.00
N ARG A 165 -17.31 -6.04 16.68
CA ARG A 165 -17.01 -6.76 17.91
C ARG A 165 -16.75 -8.22 17.57
N PHE A 166 -15.58 -8.69 17.91
CA PHE A 166 -15.28 -10.11 17.82
C PHE A 166 -16.23 -10.88 18.75
N PRO A 167 -16.75 -12.04 18.33
CA PRO A 167 -17.49 -12.92 19.22
C PRO A 167 -16.69 -13.22 20.49
N GLU A 168 -17.34 -13.27 21.64
CA GLU A 168 -16.68 -13.52 22.93
C GLU A 168 -15.86 -14.83 22.95
N GLU A 169 -16.24 -15.80 22.14
CA GLU A 169 -15.53 -17.07 21.96
C GLU A 169 -14.10 -16.93 21.38
N VAL A 170 -13.74 -15.77 20.83
CA VAL A 170 -12.40 -15.49 20.28
C VAL A 170 -11.50 -14.76 21.27
N SER A 171 -12.00 -14.48 22.47
CA SER A 171 -11.30 -13.65 23.45
C SER A 171 -10.31 -14.39 24.34
N SER A 172 -10.21 -15.73 24.27
CA SER A 172 -9.21 -16.49 25.05
C SER A 172 -7.94 -16.73 24.23
N THR A 173 -6.79 -16.57 24.84
CA THR A 173 -5.48 -16.81 24.21
C THR A 173 -5.28 -18.24 23.71
N SER A 174 -5.99 -19.21 24.29
CA SER A 174 -6.00 -20.60 23.84
C SER A 174 -6.77 -20.80 22.54
N ASP A 175 -7.81 -20.00 22.31
CA ASP A 175 -8.64 -20.10 21.09
C ASP A 175 -7.95 -19.44 19.88
N HIS A 176 -7.05 -18.50 20.11
CA HIS A 176 -6.25 -17.88 19.04
C HIS A 176 -5.34 -18.90 18.34
N ILE A 177 -4.72 -19.80 19.09
CA ILE A 177 -3.86 -20.85 18.52
C ILE A 177 -4.70 -21.84 17.71
N SER A 178 -5.86 -22.24 18.21
CA SER A 178 -6.77 -23.16 17.51
C SER A 178 -7.41 -22.54 16.25
N PHE A 179 -7.53 -21.21 16.18
CA PHE A 179 -8.03 -20.52 14.99
C PHE A 179 -7.04 -20.63 13.81
N TRP A 180 -5.74 -20.51 14.04
CA TRP A 180 -4.71 -20.65 13.01
C TRP A 180 -4.49 -22.11 12.58
N GLU A 181 -4.82 -23.08 13.42
CA GLU A 181 -4.77 -24.50 13.10
C GLU A 181 -5.98 -25.01 12.33
N LYS A 182 -7.12 -24.31 12.38
CA LYS A 182 -8.29 -24.63 11.55
C LYS A 182 -8.00 -24.20 10.11
N LYS A 183 -8.07 -25.18 9.18
CA LYS A 183 -8.01 -24.88 7.75
C LYS A 183 -8.98 -23.73 7.43
N PRO A 184 -8.53 -22.67 6.72
CA PRO A 184 -9.41 -21.57 6.36
C PRO A 184 -10.67 -22.10 5.67
N ASP A 185 -11.83 -21.61 6.09
CA ASP A 185 -13.10 -21.95 5.45
C ASP A 185 -12.99 -21.55 3.97
N LYS A 186 -13.27 -22.51 3.08
CA LYS A 186 -13.18 -22.32 1.62
C LYS A 186 -14.01 -21.13 1.10
N ARG A 187 -14.85 -20.52 1.95
CA ARG A 187 -15.66 -19.34 1.65
C ARG A 187 -14.89 -18.02 1.68
N LEU A 188 -13.64 -18.00 2.13
CA LEU A 188 -12.80 -16.79 2.15
C LEU A 188 -11.90 -16.64 0.91
N VAL A 189 -12.06 -17.47 -0.11
CA VAL A 189 -11.21 -17.48 -1.32
C VAL A 189 -12.04 -17.30 -2.59
N SER A 190 -13.16 -16.62 -2.55
CA SER A 190 -13.81 -16.19 -3.78
C SER A 190 -13.81 -14.67 -3.86
N VAL A 191 -12.72 -14.13 -4.38
CA VAL A 191 -12.75 -12.82 -5.03
C VAL A 191 -13.05 -13.11 -6.50
N GLU A 192 -14.32 -12.96 -6.90
CA GLU A 192 -14.71 -12.84 -8.31
C GLU A 192 -14.31 -11.47 -8.87
#